data_fb40ced44d8c097094c903e0606d0ebf
#
_entry.id   fb40ced44d8c097094c903e0606d0ebf
#
_cell.length_a   1.000
_cell.length_b   1.000
_cell.length_c   1.000
_cell.angle_alpha   90.00
_cell.angle_beta   90.00
_cell.angle_gamma   90.00
#
_symmetry.space_group_name_H-M   'P 1'
#
loop_
_entity.id
_entity.type
_entity.pdbx_description
1 polymer ?
#
loop_
_entity_poly.entity_id
_entity_poly.type
_entity_poly.pdbx_seq_one_letter_code
_entity_poly.pdbx_strand_id
1 'polypeptide(L)'
;MRMIIVSGRSGSGKSTALDVLEDSGFYCVDNLPAGLLPELAERALINTELPEPLLAVSIDARNLPSHLSRFPQMLEEVRARHIQCDVLYLDADEATLLKRFSETRRRHPLSTSNRSLAEAIRDESALLGPIIDLADLKINTTHLNLYQLRDTLKLRLLNKPEPGTAFLIESFGFKRGMPVDADLVFDVRCLPNPYWKPELRDQSGLDQPVVEYLAAQPDVEEMFQDIFSYLNKWLPRFAASNRAYVTIAIGCTGGHHRSVYLTERLGQVLQQSLKNVQVRHRDLT
;
A
#
# COMPACT_ATOMS: atom_id res chain seq x y z
N MET A 1 -18.52 7.12 -11.15
CA MET A 1 -17.46 8.08 -10.73
C MET A 1 -16.52 7.39 -9.74
N ARG A 2 -15.21 7.53 -9.94
CA ARG A 2 -14.19 7.07 -9.01
C ARG A 2 -13.40 8.25 -8.47
N MET A 3 -13.19 8.29 -7.14
CA MET A 3 -12.41 9.30 -6.44
C MET A 3 -11.28 8.64 -5.65
N ILE A 4 -10.08 9.22 -5.69
CA ILE A 4 -8.96 8.80 -4.86
C ILE A 4 -8.52 10.00 -4.00
N ILE A 5 -8.57 9.83 -2.69
CA ILE A 5 -8.04 10.82 -1.73
C ILE A 5 -6.62 10.39 -1.37
N VAL A 6 -5.65 11.22 -1.71
CA VAL A 6 -4.23 11.00 -1.41
C VAL A 6 -3.85 11.81 -0.19
N SER A 7 -3.42 11.14 0.87
CA SER A 7 -2.90 11.80 2.08
C SER A 7 -1.58 11.17 2.53
N GLY A 8 -0.97 11.74 3.53
CA GLY A 8 0.30 11.25 4.05
C GLY A 8 1.21 12.36 4.53
N ARG A 9 2.23 11.98 5.31
CA ARG A 9 3.20 12.95 5.82
C ARG A 9 3.95 13.67 4.70
N SER A 10 4.40 14.87 4.98
CA SER A 10 5.19 15.67 4.05
C SER A 10 6.51 14.96 3.72
N GLY A 11 6.84 14.84 2.43
CA GLY A 11 8.00 14.06 1.96
C GLY A 11 7.72 12.56 1.75
N SER A 12 6.50 12.06 1.99
CA SER A 12 6.15 10.65 1.80
C SER A 12 5.91 10.23 0.34
N GLY A 13 5.82 11.20 -0.61
CA GLY A 13 5.64 10.90 -2.04
C GLY A 13 4.25 11.23 -2.60
N LYS A 14 3.44 12.04 -1.93
CA LYS A 14 2.09 12.46 -2.41
C LYS A 14 2.10 13.05 -3.82
N SER A 15 3.04 13.95 -4.11
CA SER A 15 3.14 14.56 -5.46
C SER A 15 3.38 13.50 -6.53
N THR A 16 4.28 12.52 -6.27
CA THR A 16 4.49 11.39 -7.18
C THR A 16 3.23 10.57 -7.39
N ALA A 17 2.41 10.41 -6.34
CA ALA A 17 1.14 9.69 -6.46
C ALA A 17 0.13 10.47 -7.33
N LEU A 18 0.04 11.78 -7.16
CA LEU A 18 -0.81 12.61 -8.02
C LEU A 18 -0.33 12.56 -9.48
N ASP A 19 0.99 12.67 -9.74
CA ASP A 19 1.54 12.56 -11.09
C ASP A 19 1.16 11.24 -11.76
N VAL A 20 1.24 10.11 -11.03
CA VAL A 20 0.85 8.78 -11.54
C VAL A 20 -0.64 8.70 -11.85
N LEU A 21 -1.48 9.32 -11.02
CA LEU A 21 -2.93 9.35 -11.22
C LEU A 21 -3.30 10.24 -12.41
N GLU A 22 -2.64 11.38 -12.56
CA GLU A 22 -2.81 12.29 -13.70
C GLU A 22 -2.41 11.61 -15.02
N ASP A 23 -1.23 10.96 -15.06
CA ASP A 23 -0.78 10.14 -16.20
C ASP A 23 -1.78 9.01 -16.55
N SER A 24 -2.64 8.65 -15.61
CA SER A 24 -3.67 7.59 -15.74
C SER A 24 -5.07 8.13 -16.00
N GLY A 25 -5.17 9.42 -16.32
CA GLY A 25 -6.43 10.07 -16.71
C GLY A 25 -7.28 10.61 -15.57
N PHE A 26 -6.77 10.67 -14.34
CA PHE A 26 -7.47 11.34 -13.25
C PHE A 26 -7.32 12.86 -13.36
N TYR A 27 -8.40 13.58 -13.09
CA TYR A 27 -8.33 15.00 -12.80
C TYR A 27 -7.79 15.20 -11.38
N CYS A 28 -6.60 15.80 -11.26
CA CYS A 28 -5.89 15.87 -9.99
C CYS A 28 -6.00 17.27 -9.36
N VAL A 29 -6.34 17.33 -8.07
CA VAL A 29 -6.37 18.56 -7.27
C VAL A 29 -5.40 18.42 -6.11
N ASP A 30 -4.28 19.15 -6.15
CA ASP A 30 -3.33 19.17 -5.03
C ASP A 30 -3.79 20.11 -3.92
N ASN A 31 -3.58 19.68 -2.68
CA ASN A 31 -3.86 20.44 -1.46
C ASN A 31 -5.29 20.99 -1.39
N LEU A 32 -6.27 20.13 -1.62
CA LEU A 32 -7.67 20.52 -1.48
C LEU A 32 -7.96 20.88 0.00
N PRO A 33 -8.57 22.04 0.29
CA PRO A 33 -9.15 22.29 1.60
C PRO A 33 -10.20 21.21 1.92
N ALA A 34 -9.97 20.41 2.98
CA ALA A 34 -10.80 19.24 3.27
C ALA A 34 -12.30 19.57 3.35
N GLY A 35 -12.65 20.78 3.86
CA GLY A 35 -14.03 21.23 3.91
C GLY A 35 -14.73 21.37 2.57
N LEU A 36 -14.00 21.41 1.45
CA LEU A 36 -14.57 21.48 0.10
C LEU A 36 -14.76 20.08 -0.54
N LEU A 37 -14.35 19.02 0.14
CA LEU A 37 -14.40 17.67 -0.42
C LEU A 37 -15.82 17.22 -0.83
N PRO A 38 -16.88 17.40 0.00
CA PRO A 38 -18.25 17.01 -0.38
C PRO A 38 -18.79 17.83 -1.54
N GLU A 39 -18.50 19.14 -1.60
CA GLU A 39 -18.95 20.03 -2.68
C GLU A 39 -18.25 19.69 -4.01
N LEU A 40 -16.94 19.44 -3.99
CA LEU A 40 -16.20 19.02 -5.18
C LEU A 40 -16.74 17.70 -5.73
N ALA A 41 -17.01 16.73 -4.85
CA ALA A 41 -17.58 15.44 -5.22
C ALA A 41 -18.96 15.60 -5.88
N GLU A 42 -19.83 16.46 -5.34
CA GLU A 42 -21.15 16.76 -5.89
C GLU A 42 -21.06 17.41 -7.28
N ARG A 43 -20.21 18.42 -7.42
CA ARG A 43 -20.00 19.09 -8.71
C ARG A 43 -19.44 18.18 -9.78
N ALA A 44 -18.53 17.26 -9.41
CA ALA A 44 -17.98 16.28 -10.34
C ALA A 44 -19.03 15.25 -10.81
N LEU A 45 -20.04 14.94 -9.99
CA LEU A 45 -21.16 14.06 -10.39
C LEU A 45 -22.11 14.74 -11.38
N ILE A 46 -22.32 16.06 -11.24
CA ILE A 46 -23.24 16.82 -12.08
C ILE A 46 -22.62 17.13 -13.45
N ASN A 47 -21.30 17.09 -13.57
CA ASN A 47 -20.62 17.36 -14.83
C ASN A 47 -20.80 16.19 -15.81
N THR A 48 -21.71 16.38 -16.76
CA THR A 48 -22.07 15.37 -17.77
C THR A 48 -21.10 15.25 -18.95
N GLU A 49 -20.04 16.05 -18.99
CA GLU A 49 -19.05 16.02 -20.08
C GLU A 49 -18.14 14.79 -20.04
N LEU A 50 -18.04 14.10 -18.87
CA LEU A 50 -17.25 12.89 -18.69
C LEU A 50 -18.17 11.72 -18.34
N PRO A 51 -18.22 10.63 -19.12
CA PRO A 51 -19.08 9.48 -18.85
C PRO A 51 -18.73 8.77 -17.53
N GLU A 52 -17.45 8.74 -17.14
CA GLU A 52 -16.98 8.21 -15.85
C GLU A 52 -15.87 9.13 -15.29
N PRO A 53 -16.21 10.17 -14.53
CA PRO A 53 -15.20 11.08 -14.00
C PRO A 53 -14.26 10.37 -13.02
N LEU A 54 -12.95 10.48 -13.31
CA LEU A 54 -11.86 10.02 -12.45
C LEU A 54 -11.28 11.25 -11.74
N LEU A 55 -11.39 11.31 -10.43
CA LEU A 55 -10.94 12.43 -9.62
C LEU A 55 -9.92 11.99 -8.59
N ALA A 56 -8.80 12.69 -8.47
CA ALA A 56 -7.84 12.50 -7.39
C ALA A 56 -7.61 13.81 -6.64
N VAL A 57 -7.65 13.77 -5.33
CA VAL A 57 -7.43 14.95 -4.51
C VAL A 57 -6.38 14.68 -3.45
N SER A 58 -5.48 15.64 -3.17
CA SER A 58 -4.62 15.51 -2.00
C SER A 58 -5.14 16.35 -0.84
N ILE A 59 -5.10 15.76 0.36
CA ILE A 59 -5.42 16.42 1.63
C ILE A 59 -4.25 16.18 2.58
N ASP A 60 -3.63 17.25 3.07
CA ASP A 60 -2.44 17.16 3.92
C ASP A 60 -2.47 18.14 5.10
N ALA A 61 -1.38 18.19 5.85
CA ALA A 61 -1.25 18.98 7.07
C ALA A 61 -1.30 20.51 6.89
N ARG A 62 -1.36 21.00 5.65
CA ARG A 62 -1.62 22.43 5.37
C ARG A 62 -3.08 22.81 5.63
N ASN A 63 -3.94 21.81 5.76
CA ASN A 63 -5.34 21.99 6.11
C ASN A 63 -5.55 22.44 7.56
N LEU A 64 -6.66 23.10 7.83
CA LEU A 64 -7.03 23.50 9.19
C LEU A 64 -7.28 22.25 10.06
N PRO A 65 -6.77 22.19 11.30
CA PRO A 65 -7.01 21.05 12.21
C PRO A 65 -8.50 20.73 12.42
N SER A 66 -9.33 21.77 12.48
CA SER A 66 -10.79 21.62 12.59
C SER A 66 -11.44 20.95 11.37
N HIS A 67 -10.86 21.09 10.18
CA HIS A 67 -11.34 20.40 8.99
C HIS A 67 -10.86 18.95 8.98
N LEU A 68 -9.61 18.69 9.36
CA LEU A 68 -9.07 17.33 9.42
C LEU A 68 -9.78 16.46 10.45
N SER A 69 -10.15 17.02 11.61
CA SER A 69 -10.93 16.30 12.63
C SER A 69 -12.33 15.90 12.14
N ARG A 70 -12.90 16.61 11.17
CA ARG A 70 -14.21 16.32 10.54
C ARG A 70 -14.08 15.46 9.28
N PHE A 71 -12.90 15.05 8.91
CA PHE A 71 -12.68 14.21 7.72
C PHE A 71 -13.54 12.94 7.69
N PRO A 72 -13.76 12.21 8.80
CA PRO A 72 -14.65 11.05 8.82
C PRO A 72 -16.05 11.35 8.29
N GLN A 73 -16.68 12.42 8.76
CA GLN A 73 -18.01 12.82 8.32
C GLN A 73 -18.04 13.21 6.84
N MET A 74 -17.04 13.96 6.39
CA MET A 74 -16.93 14.36 4.98
C MET A 74 -16.76 13.15 4.05
N LEU A 75 -15.98 12.15 4.46
CA LEU A 75 -15.79 10.91 3.70
C LEU A 75 -17.10 10.10 3.63
N GLU A 76 -17.85 10.01 4.72
CA GLU A 76 -19.18 9.38 4.74
C GLU A 76 -20.15 10.10 3.80
N GLU A 77 -20.17 11.43 3.80
CA GLU A 77 -21.02 12.23 2.89
C GLU A 77 -20.67 11.96 1.41
N VAL A 78 -19.39 11.80 1.07
CA VAL A 78 -18.95 11.44 -0.28
C VAL A 78 -19.38 10.02 -0.64
N ARG A 79 -19.16 9.05 0.24
CA ARG A 79 -19.52 7.64 0.02
C ARG A 79 -21.03 7.43 -0.07
N ALA A 80 -21.83 8.19 0.68
CA ALA A 80 -23.30 8.17 0.62
C ALA A 80 -23.86 8.56 -0.76
N ARG A 81 -23.09 9.27 -1.58
CA ARG A 81 -23.45 9.61 -2.97
C ARG A 81 -23.14 8.52 -3.99
N HIS A 82 -22.88 7.30 -3.53
CA HIS A 82 -22.48 6.15 -4.37
C HIS A 82 -21.22 6.39 -5.20
N ILE A 83 -20.30 7.24 -4.71
CA ILE A 83 -18.99 7.46 -5.30
C ILE A 83 -18.05 6.37 -4.80
N GLN A 84 -17.38 5.66 -5.71
CA GLN A 84 -16.29 4.77 -5.32
C GLN A 84 -15.11 5.63 -4.85
N CYS A 85 -14.94 5.76 -3.53
CA CYS A 85 -13.94 6.63 -2.91
C CYS A 85 -12.93 5.81 -2.12
N ASP A 86 -11.69 5.74 -2.62
CA ASP A 86 -10.55 5.08 -1.98
C ASP A 86 -9.66 6.14 -1.31
N VAL A 87 -9.23 5.90 -0.07
CA VAL A 87 -8.29 6.75 0.68
C VAL A 87 -6.91 6.09 0.68
N LEU A 88 -5.95 6.72 -0.01
CA LEU A 88 -4.54 6.34 -0.02
C LEU A 88 -3.77 7.15 1.02
N TYR A 89 -3.08 6.49 1.93
CA TYR A 89 -2.15 7.12 2.85
C TYR A 89 -0.72 6.69 2.57
N LEU A 90 0.16 7.68 2.32
CA LEU A 90 1.59 7.47 2.09
C LEU A 90 2.38 7.85 3.34
N ASP A 91 3.32 6.99 3.73
CA ASP A 91 4.17 7.24 4.88
C ASP A 91 5.62 6.83 4.62
N ALA A 92 6.53 7.28 5.50
CA ALA A 92 7.90 6.80 5.59
C ALA A 92 8.38 6.96 7.03
N ASP A 93 9.45 6.29 7.43
CA ASP A 93 10.04 6.50 8.74
C ASP A 93 10.59 7.93 8.93
N GLU A 94 10.72 8.37 10.18
CA GLU A 94 11.14 9.73 10.52
C GLU A 94 12.53 10.04 9.94
N ALA A 95 13.46 9.09 9.99
CA ALA A 95 14.82 9.25 9.48
C ALA A 95 14.82 9.50 7.97
N THR A 96 14.01 8.74 7.22
CA THR A 96 13.84 8.90 5.77
C THR A 96 13.20 10.25 5.43
N LEU A 97 12.18 10.67 6.17
CA LEU A 97 11.54 11.97 5.96
C LEU A 97 12.53 13.12 6.22
N LEU A 98 13.27 13.09 7.34
CA LEU A 98 14.32 14.06 7.64
C LEU A 98 15.36 14.16 6.52
N LYS A 99 15.82 13.00 6.01
CA LYS A 99 16.76 12.94 4.88
C LYS A 99 16.19 13.59 3.64
N ARG A 100 14.96 13.25 3.24
CA ARG A 100 14.28 13.81 2.05
C ARG A 100 14.10 15.32 2.16
N PHE A 101 13.79 15.84 3.35
CA PHE A 101 13.71 17.28 3.59
C PHE A 101 15.07 17.97 3.44
N SER A 102 16.15 17.36 3.96
CA SER A 102 17.51 17.90 3.81
C SER A 102 17.96 17.97 2.35
N GLU A 103 17.61 16.96 1.54
CA GLU A 103 17.94 16.88 0.12
C GLU A 103 17.15 17.91 -0.71
N THR A 104 15.87 18.09 -0.43
CA THR A 104 14.99 18.99 -1.21
C THR A 104 15.07 20.44 -0.77
N ARG A 105 15.65 20.72 0.41
CA ARG A 105 15.74 22.04 1.02
C ARG A 105 14.38 22.76 1.14
N ARG A 106 13.28 22.04 1.14
CA ARG A 106 11.93 22.58 1.32
C ARG A 106 11.66 22.79 2.80
N ARG A 107 10.89 23.81 3.12
CA ARG A 107 10.41 24.04 4.48
C ARG A 107 9.21 23.14 4.75
N HIS A 108 9.20 22.49 5.93
CA HIS A 108 8.05 21.68 6.33
C HIS A 108 6.84 22.59 6.64
N PRO A 109 5.60 22.22 6.24
CA PRO A 109 4.41 23.07 6.42
C PRO A 109 4.19 23.50 7.87
N LEU A 110 4.47 22.63 8.83
CA LEU A 110 4.27 22.89 10.26
C LEU A 110 5.52 23.44 10.96
N SER A 111 6.65 23.65 10.27
CA SER A 111 7.84 24.23 10.87
C SER A 111 7.70 25.74 11.07
N THR A 112 8.06 26.21 12.27
CA THR A 112 8.08 27.62 12.67
C THR A 112 9.46 27.98 13.23
N SER A 113 9.69 29.25 13.60
CA SER A 113 10.92 29.66 14.30
C SER A 113 11.16 28.90 15.61
N ASN A 114 10.11 28.39 16.25
CA ASN A 114 10.15 27.75 17.58
C ASN A 114 9.90 26.23 17.51
N ARG A 115 9.84 25.64 16.30
CA ARG A 115 9.54 24.21 16.11
C ARG A 115 10.54 23.60 15.12
N SER A 116 11.29 22.61 15.59
CA SER A 116 12.25 21.88 14.77
C SER A 116 11.55 21.02 13.68
N LEU A 117 12.30 20.62 12.64
CA LEU A 117 11.78 19.74 11.60
C LEU A 117 11.30 18.39 12.17
N ALA A 118 12.04 17.80 13.11
CA ALA A 118 11.67 16.52 13.73
C ALA A 118 10.37 16.62 14.53
N GLU A 119 10.18 17.72 15.28
CA GLU A 119 8.92 17.97 15.99
C GLU A 119 7.77 18.18 15.00
N ALA A 120 7.98 18.96 13.95
CA ALA A 120 6.98 19.20 12.93
C ALA A 120 6.52 17.90 12.23
N ILE A 121 7.42 16.97 11.92
CA ILE A 121 7.12 15.66 11.35
C ILE A 121 6.30 14.80 12.32
N ARG A 122 6.59 14.83 13.61
CA ARG A 122 5.82 14.09 14.63
C ARG A 122 4.42 14.66 14.82
N ASP A 123 4.31 15.99 14.92
CA ASP A 123 3.03 16.67 15.06
C ASP A 123 2.13 16.46 13.84
N GLU A 124 2.72 16.39 12.63
CA GLU A 124 2.00 16.09 11.40
C GLU A 124 1.33 14.72 11.47
N SER A 125 1.99 13.70 12.02
CA SER A 125 1.42 12.37 12.18
C SER A 125 0.17 12.39 13.06
N ALA A 126 0.22 13.11 14.19
CA ALA A 126 -0.94 13.25 15.07
C ALA A 126 -2.10 14.02 14.41
N LEU A 127 -1.77 15.07 13.66
CA LEU A 127 -2.77 15.88 12.94
C LEU A 127 -3.51 15.09 11.85
N LEU A 128 -2.80 14.18 11.16
CA LEU A 128 -3.37 13.33 10.10
C LEU A 128 -4.02 12.05 10.64
N GLY A 129 -4.04 11.81 11.95
CA GLY A 129 -4.64 10.64 12.59
C GLY A 129 -6.02 10.27 12.05
N PRO A 130 -6.99 11.19 11.96
CA PRO A 130 -8.33 10.90 11.45
C PRO A 130 -8.35 10.37 10.01
N ILE A 131 -7.36 10.72 9.18
CA ILE A 131 -7.24 10.20 7.82
C ILE A 131 -6.54 8.84 7.81
N ILE A 132 -5.49 8.67 8.65
CA ILE A 132 -4.77 7.40 8.79
C ILE A 132 -5.71 6.26 9.17
N ASP A 133 -6.63 6.51 10.10
CA ASP A 133 -7.55 5.50 10.60
C ASP A 133 -8.56 5.04 9.54
N LEU A 134 -8.85 5.88 8.56
CA LEU A 134 -9.80 5.63 7.47
C LEU A 134 -9.13 5.29 6.14
N ALA A 135 -7.80 5.15 6.13
CA ALA A 135 -7.08 4.81 4.90
C ALA A 135 -7.40 3.38 4.44
N ASP A 136 -7.93 3.26 3.23
CA ASP A 136 -8.20 1.97 2.57
C ASP A 136 -6.90 1.30 2.11
N LEU A 137 -5.90 2.09 1.72
CA LEU A 137 -4.59 1.63 1.31
C LEU A 137 -3.50 2.46 1.99
N LYS A 138 -2.61 1.80 2.73
CA LYS A 138 -1.40 2.42 3.31
C LYS A 138 -0.18 1.91 2.56
N ILE A 139 0.72 2.82 2.16
CA ILE A 139 1.97 2.46 1.49
C ILE A 139 3.14 3.10 2.25
N ASN A 140 4.03 2.26 2.76
CA ASN A 140 5.29 2.72 3.32
C ASN A 140 6.33 2.92 2.21
N THR A 141 6.81 4.15 2.08
CA THR A 141 7.76 4.55 1.03
C THR A 141 9.20 4.62 1.51
N THR A 142 9.52 4.18 2.73
CA THR A 142 10.85 4.28 3.35
C THR A 142 11.94 3.71 2.44
N HIS A 143 11.72 2.54 1.89
CA HIS A 143 12.70 1.83 1.06
C HIS A 143 12.38 1.88 -0.44
N LEU A 144 11.41 2.70 -0.85
CA LEU A 144 11.03 2.82 -2.26
C LEU A 144 11.76 3.99 -2.92
N ASN A 145 12.34 3.75 -4.09
CA ASN A 145 12.72 4.82 -5.00
C ASN A 145 11.49 5.29 -5.80
N LEU A 146 11.64 6.36 -6.59
CA LEU A 146 10.53 6.95 -7.36
C LEU A 146 9.89 5.97 -8.35
N TYR A 147 10.69 5.13 -9.01
CA TYR A 147 10.19 4.14 -9.97
C TYR A 147 9.38 3.06 -9.26
N GLN A 148 9.92 2.52 -8.17
CA GLN A 148 9.23 1.51 -7.35
C GLN A 148 7.92 2.04 -6.75
N LEU A 149 7.89 3.31 -6.32
CA LEU A 149 6.66 3.94 -5.86
C LEU A 149 5.63 4.05 -6.99
N ARG A 150 6.04 4.50 -8.19
CA ARG A 150 5.16 4.57 -9.38
C ARG A 150 4.58 3.21 -9.73
N ASP A 151 5.41 2.17 -9.77
CA ASP A 151 4.98 0.81 -10.08
C ASP A 151 4.02 0.26 -9.00
N THR A 152 4.32 0.51 -7.72
CA THR A 152 3.46 0.13 -6.60
C THR A 152 2.08 0.80 -6.71
N LEU A 153 2.04 2.10 -7.00
CA LEU A 153 0.80 2.84 -7.17
C LEU A 153 -0.03 2.32 -8.35
N LYS A 154 0.61 2.08 -9.50
CA LYS A 154 -0.05 1.49 -10.66
C LYS A 154 -0.64 0.12 -10.32
N LEU A 155 0.16 -0.75 -9.71
CA LEU A 155 -0.26 -2.09 -9.33
C LEU A 155 -1.44 -2.07 -8.34
N ARG A 156 -1.32 -1.27 -7.28
CA ARG A 156 -2.28 -1.29 -6.16
C ARG A 156 -3.55 -0.49 -6.43
N LEU A 157 -3.47 0.65 -7.13
CA LEU A 157 -4.59 1.55 -7.34
C LEU A 157 -5.27 1.38 -8.70
N LEU A 158 -4.48 1.13 -9.77
CA LEU A 158 -4.98 1.23 -11.13
C LEU A 158 -5.30 -0.13 -11.75
N ASN A 159 -4.52 -1.17 -11.43
CA ASN A 159 -4.71 -2.52 -11.96
C ASN A 159 -5.76 -3.30 -11.14
N LYS A 160 -6.96 -2.71 -10.93
CA LYS A 160 -8.13 -3.43 -10.45
C LYS A 160 -8.97 -3.83 -11.68
N PRO A 161 -8.88 -5.06 -12.18
CA PRO A 161 -9.64 -5.49 -13.36
C PRO A 161 -11.14 -5.55 -13.09
N GLU A 162 -11.57 -5.66 -11.83
CA GLU A 162 -12.98 -5.73 -11.44
C GLU A 162 -13.26 -5.04 -10.11
N PRO A 163 -14.52 -4.58 -9.84
CA PRO A 163 -14.92 -4.12 -8.51
C PRO A 163 -14.71 -5.21 -7.46
N GLY A 164 -14.21 -4.85 -6.29
CA GLY A 164 -14.01 -5.76 -5.17
C GLY A 164 -12.68 -5.55 -4.45
N THR A 165 -12.40 -6.42 -3.48
CA THR A 165 -11.16 -6.39 -2.71
C THR A 165 -9.96 -6.78 -3.56
N ALA A 166 -8.91 -5.98 -3.51
CA ALA A 166 -7.60 -6.31 -4.10
C ALA A 166 -6.73 -6.99 -3.04
N PHE A 167 -6.27 -8.21 -3.36
CA PHE A 167 -5.38 -9.00 -2.51
C PHE A 167 -3.95 -8.89 -3.03
N LEU A 168 -3.01 -8.48 -2.18
CA LEU A 168 -1.58 -8.54 -2.47
C LEU A 168 -0.94 -9.64 -1.63
N ILE A 169 -0.25 -10.58 -2.29
CA ILE A 169 0.61 -11.55 -1.65
C ILE A 169 2.05 -11.12 -1.87
N GLU A 170 2.75 -10.74 -0.79
CA GLU A 170 4.08 -10.15 -0.89
C GLU A 170 5.13 -11.00 -0.16
N SER A 171 6.24 -11.32 -0.85
CA SER A 171 7.40 -11.89 -0.18
C SER A 171 8.32 -10.81 0.37
N PHE A 172 8.87 -11.05 1.57
CA PHE A 172 9.82 -10.12 2.21
C PHE A 172 10.91 -10.83 3.02
N GLY A 173 11.97 -10.08 3.33
CA GLY A 173 13.05 -10.49 4.21
C GLY A 173 13.00 -9.77 5.55
N PHE A 174 12.95 -10.53 6.66
CA PHE A 174 13.00 -9.95 8.01
C PHE A 174 14.23 -9.06 8.25
N LYS A 175 15.36 -9.33 7.57
CA LYS A 175 16.55 -8.47 7.62
C LYS A 175 16.31 -7.04 7.15
N ARG A 176 15.31 -6.81 6.30
CA ARG A 176 14.94 -5.51 5.76
C ARG A 176 13.70 -4.91 6.42
N GLY A 177 13.29 -5.47 7.55
CA GLY A 177 12.10 -5.06 8.29
C GLY A 177 10.81 -5.69 7.77
N MET A 178 9.86 -5.85 8.66
CA MET A 178 8.53 -6.34 8.35
C MET A 178 7.73 -5.27 7.60
N PRO A 179 6.90 -5.62 6.59
CA PRO A 179 6.00 -4.67 5.95
C PRO A 179 5.01 -4.11 6.97
N VAL A 180 4.97 -2.78 7.12
CA VAL A 180 4.07 -2.11 8.08
C VAL A 180 2.64 -1.98 7.56
N ASP A 181 2.45 -2.22 6.28
CA ASP A 181 1.17 -2.20 5.56
C ASP A 181 0.57 -3.61 5.38
N ALA A 182 1.18 -4.65 5.97
CA ALA A 182 0.66 -6.00 5.92
C ALA A 182 -0.48 -6.20 6.91
N ASP A 183 -1.61 -6.75 6.44
CA ASP A 183 -2.74 -7.18 7.28
C ASP A 183 -2.48 -8.54 7.92
N LEU A 184 -1.78 -9.43 7.19
CA LEU A 184 -1.40 -10.77 7.65
C LEU A 184 0.09 -11.00 7.39
N VAL A 185 0.79 -11.56 8.36
CA VAL A 185 2.22 -11.88 8.23
C VAL A 185 2.46 -13.33 8.60
N PHE A 186 3.10 -14.10 7.71
CA PHE A 186 3.51 -15.48 7.93
C PHE A 186 5.03 -15.59 7.94
N ASP A 187 5.56 -16.14 9.03
CA ASP A 187 6.99 -16.39 9.20
C ASP A 187 7.36 -17.81 8.74
N VAL A 188 8.10 -17.90 7.65
CA VAL A 188 8.54 -19.19 7.08
C VAL A 188 10.03 -19.46 7.29
N ARG A 189 10.66 -18.83 8.30
CA ARG A 189 12.08 -19.04 8.63
C ARG A 189 12.40 -20.41 9.20
N CYS A 190 11.42 -21.10 9.77
CA CYS A 190 11.58 -22.46 10.28
C CYS A 190 11.84 -23.51 9.19
N LEU A 191 11.48 -23.22 7.93
CA LEU A 191 11.63 -24.15 6.82
C LEU A 191 13.08 -24.36 6.39
N PRO A 192 13.42 -25.52 5.76
CA PRO A 192 14.74 -25.79 5.21
C PRO A 192 15.25 -24.64 4.34
N ASN A 193 16.52 -24.25 4.55
CA ASN A 193 17.07 -23.04 3.95
C ASN A 193 18.00 -23.37 2.76
N PRO A 194 17.61 -23.04 1.51
CA PRO A 194 18.46 -23.27 0.33
C PRO A 194 19.82 -22.58 0.39
N TYR A 195 19.95 -21.50 1.14
CA TYR A 195 21.20 -20.75 1.29
C TYR A 195 22.38 -21.60 1.77
N TRP A 196 22.13 -22.69 2.52
CA TRP A 196 23.17 -23.59 3.02
C TRP A 196 23.73 -24.52 1.95
N LYS A 197 23.09 -24.61 0.78
CA LYS A 197 23.58 -25.33 -0.38
C LYS A 197 24.30 -24.36 -1.30
N PRO A 198 25.64 -24.52 -1.51
CA PRO A 198 26.40 -23.57 -2.31
C PRO A 198 25.83 -23.34 -3.70
N GLU A 199 25.31 -24.39 -4.34
CA GLU A 199 24.71 -24.38 -5.67
C GLU A 199 23.39 -23.62 -5.78
N LEU A 200 22.70 -23.40 -4.65
CA LEU A 200 21.38 -22.71 -4.60
C LEU A 200 21.48 -21.30 -4.01
N ARG A 201 22.62 -20.94 -3.44
CA ARG A 201 22.80 -19.72 -2.63
C ARG A 201 22.45 -18.44 -3.38
N ASP A 202 22.94 -18.34 -4.62
CA ASP A 202 22.81 -17.15 -5.45
C ASP A 202 21.56 -17.15 -6.35
N GLN A 203 20.78 -18.25 -6.29
CA GLN A 203 19.51 -18.40 -6.98
C GLN A 203 18.35 -17.91 -6.10
N SER A 204 17.21 -17.64 -6.70
CA SER A 204 16.00 -17.18 -6.01
C SER A 204 14.94 -18.27 -5.90
N GLY A 205 13.88 -18.01 -5.18
CA GLY A 205 12.72 -18.90 -5.11
C GLY A 205 11.92 -19.03 -6.41
N LEU A 206 12.30 -18.30 -7.47
CA LEU A 206 11.76 -18.43 -8.83
C LEU A 206 12.57 -19.40 -9.69
N ASP A 207 13.82 -19.66 -9.31
CA ASP A 207 14.71 -20.49 -10.10
C ASP A 207 14.42 -21.97 -9.88
N GLN A 208 14.39 -22.73 -10.99
CA GLN A 208 13.96 -24.13 -10.99
C GLN A 208 14.70 -25.03 -9.97
N PRO A 209 16.03 -24.94 -9.77
CA PRO A 209 16.71 -25.76 -8.79
C PRO A 209 16.28 -25.48 -7.33
N VAL A 210 15.97 -24.23 -7.01
CA VAL A 210 15.44 -23.84 -5.69
C VAL A 210 14.01 -24.31 -5.50
N VAL A 211 13.18 -24.18 -6.56
CA VAL A 211 11.82 -24.69 -6.59
C VAL A 211 11.78 -26.20 -6.32
N GLU A 212 12.60 -26.99 -7.03
CA GLU A 212 12.69 -28.45 -6.88
C GLU A 212 13.17 -28.82 -5.47
N TYR A 213 14.18 -28.12 -4.95
CA TYR A 213 14.67 -28.36 -3.59
C TYR A 213 13.59 -28.11 -2.54
N LEU A 214 12.86 -27.01 -2.61
CA LEU A 214 11.82 -26.66 -1.64
C LEU A 214 10.58 -27.54 -1.81
N ALA A 215 10.20 -27.89 -3.02
CA ALA A 215 9.08 -28.78 -3.30
C ALA A 215 9.29 -30.21 -2.76
N ALA A 216 10.54 -30.64 -2.66
CA ALA A 216 10.90 -31.95 -2.11
C ALA A 216 10.87 -32.02 -0.57
N GLN A 217 10.65 -30.89 0.12
CA GLN A 217 10.65 -30.83 1.58
C GLN A 217 9.22 -30.98 2.15
N PRO A 218 8.93 -32.00 2.95
CA PRO A 218 7.60 -32.21 3.56
C PRO A 218 7.12 -31.01 4.38
N ASP A 219 8.01 -30.41 5.18
CA ASP A 219 7.68 -29.24 6.03
C ASP A 219 7.25 -28.02 5.21
N VAL A 220 7.78 -27.87 3.99
CA VAL A 220 7.40 -26.78 3.07
C VAL A 220 5.99 -27.00 2.52
N GLU A 221 5.64 -28.25 2.20
CA GLU A 221 4.28 -28.60 1.76
C GLU A 221 3.27 -28.44 2.90
N GLU A 222 3.58 -28.88 4.11
CA GLU A 222 2.74 -28.70 5.28
C GLU A 222 2.47 -27.21 5.55
N MET A 223 3.51 -26.38 5.60
CA MET A 223 3.39 -24.92 5.78
C MET A 223 2.54 -24.28 4.68
N PHE A 224 2.73 -24.71 3.43
CA PHE A 224 1.92 -24.21 2.31
C PHE A 224 0.44 -24.52 2.53
N GLN A 225 0.10 -25.76 2.90
CA GLN A 225 -1.28 -26.19 3.11
C GLN A 225 -1.94 -25.47 4.29
N ASP A 226 -1.22 -25.23 5.37
CA ASP A 226 -1.71 -24.51 6.54
C ASP A 226 -2.02 -23.04 6.18
N ILE A 227 -1.08 -22.37 5.54
CA ILE A 227 -1.27 -20.97 5.08
C ILE A 227 -2.41 -20.89 4.07
N PHE A 228 -2.44 -21.77 3.07
CA PHE A 228 -3.49 -21.82 2.06
C PHE A 228 -4.87 -22.05 2.70
N SER A 229 -5.00 -23.01 3.59
CA SER A 229 -6.25 -23.32 4.28
C SER A 229 -6.75 -22.12 5.09
N TYR A 230 -5.84 -21.44 5.79
CA TYR A 230 -6.16 -20.22 6.50
C TYR A 230 -6.65 -19.12 5.55
N LEU A 231 -5.90 -18.83 4.50
CA LEU A 231 -6.22 -17.76 3.54
C LEU A 231 -7.52 -18.05 2.78
N ASN A 232 -7.70 -19.26 2.29
CA ASN A 232 -8.91 -19.67 1.56
C ASN A 232 -10.19 -19.52 2.41
N LYS A 233 -10.07 -19.75 3.72
CA LYS A 233 -11.18 -19.58 4.67
C LYS A 233 -11.46 -18.11 5.01
N TRP A 234 -10.42 -17.29 5.18
CA TRP A 234 -10.58 -15.97 5.75
C TRP A 234 -10.61 -14.83 4.74
N LEU A 235 -9.92 -14.93 3.59
CA LEU A 235 -9.92 -13.85 2.59
C LEU A 235 -11.33 -13.50 2.06
N PRO A 236 -12.25 -14.46 1.81
CA PRO A 236 -13.63 -14.11 1.44
C PRO A 236 -14.36 -13.30 2.53
N ARG A 237 -14.02 -13.53 3.81
CA ARG A 237 -14.62 -12.79 4.94
C ARG A 237 -14.06 -11.37 5.05
N PHE A 238 -12.77 -11.17 4.77
CA PHE A 238 -12.19 -9.84 4.63
C PHE A 238 -12.85 -9.08 3.47
N ALA A 239 -13.07 -9.72 2.34
CA ALA A 239 -13.79 -9.13 1.21
C ALA A 239 -15.23 -8.73 1.60
N ALA A 240 -15.95 -9.60 2.33
CA ALA A 240 -17.31 -9.32 2.79
C ALA A 240 -17.39 -8.18 3.83
N SER A 241 -16.28 -7.82 4.48
CA SER A 241 -16.18 -6.68 5.40
C SER A 241 -15.91 -5.34 4.72
N ASN A 242 -16.12 -5.25 3.40
CA ASN A 242 -15.93 -4.06 2.56
C ASN A 242 -14.49 -3.49 2.57
N ARG A 243 -13.48 -4.33 2.82
CA ARG A 243 -12.08 -3.91 2.65
C ARG A 243 -11.75 -3.77 1.17
N ALA A 244 -11.23 -2.61 0.78
CA ALA A 244 -10.79 -2.37 -0.59
C ALA A 244 -9.47 -3.09 -0.92
N TYR A 245 -8.59 -3.27 0.10
CA TYR A 245 -7.26 -3.87 -0.03
C TYR A 245 -6.96 -4.79 1.14
N VAL A 246 -6.27 -5.92 0.86
CA VAL A 246 -5.72 -6.83 1.87
C VAL A 246 -4.32 -7.22 1.44
N THR A 247 -3.34 -7.05 2.34
CA THR A 247 -1.93 -7.39 2.10
C THR A 247 -1.52 -8.58 2.95
N ILE A 248 -1.05 -9.65 2.31
CA ILE A 248 -0.55 -10.87 2.90
C ILE A 248 0.97 -10.91 2.69
N ALA A 249 1.74 -10.89 3.77
CA ALA A 249 3.20 -10.88 3.72
C ALA A 249 3.77 -12.23 4.16
N ILE A 250 4.61 -12.83 3.31
CA ILE A 250 5.32 -14.09 3.58
C ILE A 250 6.80 -13.76 3.82
N GLY A 251 7.32 -14.04 5.00
CA GLY A 251 8.65 -13.61 5.43
C GLY A 251 9.66 -14.74 5.60
N CYS A 252 10.83 -14.64 4.94
CA CYS A 252 12.00 -15.43 5.30
C CYS A 252 13.16 -14.52 5.73
N THR A 253 14.34 -15.05 6.01
CA THR A 253 15.46 -14.24 6.54
C THR A 253 15.88 -13.13 5.58
N GLY A 254 16.13 -13.47 4.31
CA GLY A 254 16.62 -12.54 3.28
C GLY A 254 15.57 -12.08 2.27
N GLY A 255 14.39 -12.69 2.24
CA GLY A 255 13.37 -12.37 1.23
C GLY A 255 13.66 -12.91 -0.17
N HIS A 256 14.53 -13.94 -0.30
CA HIS A 256 15.08 -14.36 -1.60
C HIS A 256 14.65 -15.76 -2.04
N HIS A 257 14.55 -16.73 -1.13
CA HIS A 257 14.27 -18.13 -1.46
C HIS A 257 12.89 -18.58 -1.00
N ARG A 258 12.74 -19.00 0.30
CA ARG A 258 11.55 -19.64 0.87
C ARG A 258 10.29 -18.79 0.76
N SER A 259 10.39 -17.51 1.11
CA SER A 259 9.26 -16.58 1.01
C SER A 259 8.82 -16.35 -0.44
N VAL A 260 9.76 -16.21 -1.37
CA VAL A 260 9.49 -16.05 -2.81
C VAL A 260 8.75 -17.26 -3.34
N TYR A 261 9.27 -18.47 -3.11
CA TYR A 261 8.66 -19.72 -3.54
C TYR A 261 7.22 -19.91 -3.03
N LEU A 262 6.99 -19.71 -1.71
CA LEU A 262 5.67 -19.86 -1.13
C LEU A 262 4.69 -18.78 -1.60
N THR A 263 5.17 -17.54 -1.78
CA THR A 263 4.36 -16.44 -2.32
C THR A 263 3.86 -16.75 -3.73
N GLU A 264 4.72 -17.26 -4.62
CA GLU A 264 4.33 -17.68 -5.96
C GLU A 264 3.29 -18.80 -5.94
N ARG A 265 3.52 -19.86 -5.18
CA ARG A 265 2.58 -20.98 -5.07
C ARG A 265 1.21 -20.54 -4.54
N LEU A 266 1.20 -19.74 -3.47
CA LEU A 266 -0.05 -19.20 -2.90
C LEU A 266 -0.77 -18.30 -3.90
N GLY A 267 -0.04 -17.44 -4.61
CA GLY A 267 -0.59 -16.59 -5.65
C GLY A 267 -1.28 -17.39 -6.75
N GLN A 268 -0.60 -18.38 -7.29
CA GLN A 268 -1.14 -19.24 -8.36
C GLN A 268 -2.43 -19.95 -7.97
N VAL A 269 -2.51 -20.49 -6.75
CA VAL A 269 -3.70 -21.21 -6.28
C VAL A 269 -4.83 -20.24 -5.93
N LEU A 270 -4.54 -19.12 -5.27
CA LEU A 270 -5.54 -18.13 -4.86
C LEU A 270 -6.13 -17.38 -6.08
N GLN A 271 -5.37 -17.18 -7.15
CA GLN A 271 -5.87 -16.61 -8.41
C GLN A 271 -6.95 -17.47 -9.09
N GLN A 272 -7.04 -18.76 -8.77
CA GLN A 272 -8.08 -19.64 -9.30
C GLN A 272 -9.44 -19.44 -8.60
N SER A 273 -9.43 -18.98 -7.35
CA SER A 273 -10.64 -18.85 -6.51
C SER A 273 -11.02 -17.41 -6.17
N LEU A 274 -10.08 -16.49 -6.22
CA LEU A 274 -10.27 -15.08 -5.90
C LEU A 274 -9.93 -14.19 -7.09
N LYS A 275 -10.73 -13.14 -7.27
CA LYS A 275 -10.43 -12.06 -8.22
C LYS A 275 -9.44 -11.06 -7.62
N ASN A 276 -8.74 -10.31 -8.47
CA ASN A 276 -7.84 -9.23 -8.06
C ASN A 276 -6.69 -9.67 -7.13
N VAL A 277 -6.12 -10.87 -7.33
CA VAL A 277 -4.94 -11.34 -6.61
C VAL A 277 -3.68 -10.91 -7.35
N GLN A 278 -2.81 -10.22 -6.65
CA GLN A 278 -1.52 -9.71 -7.12
C GLN A 278 -0.38 -10.37 -6.33
N VAL A 279 0.73 -10.64 -7.01
CA VAL A 279 1.95 -11.17 -6.41
C VAL A 279 3.07 -10.16 -6.55
N ARG A 280 3.87 -10.00 -5.50
CA ARG A 280 5.02 -9.09 -5.47
C ARG A 280 6.16 -9.68 -4.65
N HIS A 281 7.39 -9.43 -5.07
CA HIS A 281 8.58 -9.75 -4.30
C HIS A 281 9.31 -8.45 -3.91
N ARG A 282 9.11 -8.01 -2.65
CA ARG A 282 9.63 -6.71 -2.18
C ARG A 282 11.15 -6.63 -2.24
N ASP A 283 11.82 -7.72 -1.88
CA ASP A 283 13.26 -7.74 -1.66
C ASP A 283 14.04 -8.55 -2.72
N LEU A 284 13.37 -9.03 -3.75
CA LEU A 284 13.99 -9.66 -4.91
C LEU A 284 14.37 -8.52 -5.88
N THR A 285 15.67 -8.35 -6.10
CA THR A 285 16.25 -7.32 -7.02
C THR A 285 16.72 -7.95 -8.29
#